data_1a1b49f22a181237c0e2385438032381
#
_entry.id   1a1b49f22a181237c0e2385438032381
#
_cell.length_a   1.000
_cell.length_b   1.000
_cell.length_c   1.000
_cell.angle_alpha   90.00
_cell.angle_beta   90.00
_cell.angle_gamma   90.00
#
_symmetry.space_group_name_H-M   'P 1'
#
loop_
_entity.id
_entity.type
_entity.pdbx_description
1 polymer ?
#
loop_
_entity_poly.entity_id
_entity_poly.type
_entity_poly.pdbx_seq_one_letter_code
_entity_poly.pdbx_strand_id
1 'polypeptide(L)'
;MYYSILLYTQGENTYLIPALWAIGVALFLFMLISIFVQRRAGVRLKNELEELEKVKQNNVEYEFVLKAMRLCTWHIDVPTQMLTIDADYRDDKGDLVSLAQIPLSAVTDAVEKSDRERVRLAVDNICTGRSNTYHEVYRVMSGKAGMTYWEESYGTIASRDEEGNP
;
A
#
# COMPACT_ATOMS: atom_id res chain seq x y z
N MET A 1 -17.48 83.42 -1.93
CA MET A 1 -17.99 82.15 -2.45
C MET A 1 -16.88 81.16 -2.86
N TYR A 2 -15.66 81.55 -3.13
CA TYR A 2 -14.54 80.65 -3.49
C TYR A 2 -13.88 79.98 -2.30
N TYR A 3 -13.88 80.54 -1.11
CA TYR A 3 -13.23 79.94 0.09
C TYR A 3 -13.98 78.74 0.69
N SER A 4 -15.29 78.66 0.48
CA SER A 4 -16.11 77.56 0.99
C SER A 4 -15.91 76.24 0.21
N ILE A 5 -15.55 76.32 -1.06
CA ILE A 5 -15.28 75.12 -1.92
C ILE A 5 -13.95 74.53 -1.60
N LEU A 6 -12.95 75.32 -1.27
CA LEU A 6 -11.62 74.88 -0.94
C LEU A 6 -11.53 74.12 0.41
N LEU A 7 -12.35 74.48 1.38
CA LEU A 7 -12.44 73.82 2.68
C LEU A 7 -13.18 72.46 2.61
N TYR A 8 -14.12 72.33 1.67
CA TYR A 8 -14.89 71.10 1.50
C TYR A 8 -14.01 69.95 0.85
N THR A 9 -13.14 70.33 -0.06
CA THR A 9 -12.22 69.35 -0.71
C THR A 9 -11.06 68.88 0.17
N GLN A 10 -10.65 69.64 1.21
CA GLN A 10 -9.62 69.23 2.15
C GLN A 10 -10.11 68.23 3.20
N GLY A 11 -11.39 68.16 3.51
CA GLY A 11 -11.97 67.24 4.48
C GLY A 11 -12.08 65.78 3.97
N GLU A 12 -12.35 65.61 2.69
CA GLU A 12 -12.55 64.24 2.12
C GLU A 12 -11.26 63.47 1.90
N ASN A 13 -10.12 64.14 1.63
CA ASN A 13 -8.85 63.50 1.37
C ASN A 13 -8.14 62.99 2.64
N THR A 14 -8.55 63.45 3.83
CA THR A 14 -7.87 63.11 5.09
C THR A 14 -8.01 61.64 5.48
N TYR A 15 -9.07 60.96 5.02
CA TYR A 15 -9.33 59.53 5.32
C TYR A 15 -8.92 58.58 4.18
N LEU A 16 -8.77 59.08 2.95
CA LEU A 16 -8.43 58.27 1.80
C LEU A 16 -6.98 57.72 1.87
N ILE A 17 -6.04 58.54 2.30
CA ILE A 17 -4.63 58.19 2.41
C ILE A 17 -4.42 57.06 3.44
N PRO A 18 -4.90 57.16 4.69
CA PRO A 18 -4.75 56.06 5.65
C PRO A 18 -5.52 54.80 5.25
N ALA A 19 -6.69 54.92 4.58
CA ALA A 19 -7.41 53.76 4.07
C ALA A 19 -6.62 53.01 2.98
N LEU A 20 -5.99 53.73 2.05
CA LEU A 20 -5.13 53.13 1.02
C LEU A 20 -3.92 52.43 1.62
N TRP A 21 -3.29 52.99 2.66
CA TRP A 21 -2.19 52.36 3.39
C TRP A 21 -2.65 51.10 4.11
N ALA A 22 -3.80 51.11 4.76
CA ALA A 22 -4.36 49.93 5.43
C ALA A 22 -4.63 48.77 4.45
N ILE A 23 -5.16 49.06 3.26
CA ILE A 23 -5.40 48.09 2.20
C ILE A 23 -4.07 47.55 1.69
N GLY A 24 -3.06 48.40 1.46
CA GLY A 24 -1.73 48.00 1.01
C GLY A 24 -1.05 47.03 2.00
N VAL A 25 -1.11 47.35 3.30
CA VAL A 25 -0.57 46.46 4.37
C VAL A 25 -1.32 45.14 4.42
N ALA A 26 -2.67 45.15 4.31
CA ALA A 26 -3.45 43.91 4.31
C ALA A 26 -3.14 43.01 3.11
N LEU A 27 -3.00 43.57 1.92
CA LEU A 27 -2.58 42.82 0.72
C LEU A 27 -1.17 42.25 0.85
N PHE A 28 -0.24 43.02 1.40
CA PHE A 28 1.11 42.56 1.65
C PHE A 28 1.16 41.39 2.65
N LEU A 29 0.43 41.47 3.75
CA LEU A 29 0.33 40.38 4.73
C LEU A 29 -0.33 39.15 4.11
N PHE A 30 -1.38 39.32 3.32
CA PHE A 30 -2.02 38.21 2.59
C PHE A 30 -1.05 37.54 1.63
N MET A 31 -0.24 38.28 0.91
CA MET A 31 0.79 37.77 0.02
C MET A 31 1.85 36.94 0.80
N LEU A 32 2.33 37.45 1.95
CA LEU A 32 3.28 36.74 2.79
C LEU A 32 2.70 35.40 3.32
N ILE A 33 1.46 35.42 3.80
CA ILE A 33 0.76 34.22 4.27
C ILE A 33 0.62 33.20 3.13
N SER A 34 0.22 33.67 1.94
CA SER A 34 0.08 32.82 0.75
C SER A 34 1.40 32.14 0.38
N ILE A 35 2.50 32.88 0.33
CA ILE A 35 3.84 32.34 0.05
C ILE A 35 4.22 31.30 1.12
N PHE A 36 3.95 31.58 2.39
CA PHE A 36 4.28 30.68 3.49
C PHE A 36 3.49 29.35 3.41
N VAL A 37 2.20 29.42 3.11
CA VAL A 37 1.34 28.25 2.92
C VAL A 37 1.79 27.42 1.73
N GLN A 38 2.08 28.07 0.59
CA GLN A 38 2.60 27.38 -0.61
C GLN A 38 3.93 26.67 -0.35
N ARG A 39 4.86 27.31 0.37
CA ARG A 39 6.14 26.69 0.72
C ARG A 39 5.96 25.47 1.62
N ARG A 40 5.06 25.54 2.62
CA ARG A 40 4.76 24.40 3.48
C ARG A 40 4.13 23.24 2.72
N ALA A 41 3.21 23.53 1.82
CA ALA A 41 2.58 22.51 0.96
C ALA A 41 3.62 21.83 0.04
N GLY A 42 4.52 22.61 -0.55
CA GLY A 42 5.60 22.08 -1.40
C GLY A 42 6.56 21.15 -0.65
N VAL A 43 6.93 21.50 0.60
CA VAL A 43 7.80 20.64 1.41
C VAL A 43 7.10 19.32 1.79
N ARG A 44 5.81 19.36 2.15
CA ARG A 44 5.05 18.14 2.46
C ARG A 44 4.96 17.21 1.25
N LEU A 45 4.58 17.75 0.10
CA LEU A 45 4.48 16.98 -1.13
C LEU A 45 5.82 16.34 -1.52
N LYS A 46 6.93 17.09 -1.36
CA LYS A 46 8.27 16.54 -1.62
C LYS A 46 8.61 15.37 -0.70
N ASN A 47 8.32 15.48 0.61
CA ASN A 47 8.58 14.41 1.57
C ASN A 47 7.74 13.16 1.25
N GLU A 48 6.46 13.33 0.90
CA GLU A 48 5.58 12.21 0.51
C GLU A 48 6.10 11.53 -0.77
N LEU A 49 6.59 12.29 -1.75
CA LEU A 49 7.19 11.72 -2.95
C LEU A 49 8.47 10.93 -2.65
N GLU A 50 9.34 11.46 -1.78
CA GLU A 50 10.58 10.77 -1.38
C GLU A 50 10.26 9.46 -0.61
N GLU A 51 9.23 9.44 0.22
CA GLU A 51 8.77 8.21 0.89
C GLU A 51 8.22 7.19 -0.11
N LEU A 52 7.40 7.63 -1.06
CA LEU A 52 6.88 6.76 -2.11
C LEU A 52 7.98 6.17 -2.99
N GLU A 53 8.99 6.98 -3.34
CA GLU A 53 10.15 6.50 -4.10
C GLU A 53 10.94 5.44 -3.33
N LYS A 54 11.17 5.63 -2.02
CA LYS A 54 11.83 4.63 -1.17
C LYS A 54 11.05 3.32 -1.09
N VAL A 55 9.74 3.42 -0.88
CA VAL A 55 8.87 2.21 -0.86
C VAL A 55 8.93 1.49 -2.19
N LYS A 56 8.86 2.22 -3.30
CA LYS A 56 8.95 1.64 -4.64
C LYS A 56 10.31 0.96 -4.89
N GLN A 57 11.40 1.60 -4.50
CA GLN A 57 12.75 1.03 -4.64
C GLN A 57 12.91 -0.24 -3.80
N ASN A 58 12.46 -0.22 -2.54
CA ASN A 58 12.49 -1.41 -1.68
C ASN A 58 11.67 -2.56 -2.27
N ASN A 59 10.52 -2.28 -2.86
CA ASN A 59 9.70 -3.31 -3.51
C ASN A 59 10.43 -3.94 -4.71
N VAL A 60 11.08 -3.13 -5.54
CA VAL A 60 11.86 -3.64 -6.69
C VAL A 60 13.02 -4.53 -6.22
N GLU A 61 13.75 -4.13 -5.19
CA GLU A 61 14.83 -4.93 -4.59
C GLU A 61 14.28 -6.24 -4.01
N TYR A 62 13.14 -6.19 -3.32
CA TYR A 62 12.49 -7.36 -2.76
C TYR A 62 12.05 -8.35 -3.85
N GLU A 63 11.38 -7.89 -4.90
CA GLU A 63 11.00 -8.70 -6.05
C GLU A 63 12.22 -9.35 -6.72
N PHE A 64 13.31 -8.60 -6.86
CA PHE A 64 14.54 -9.14 -7.42
C PHE A 64 15.11 -10.28 -6.58
N VAL A 65 15.13 -10.15 -5.26
CA VAL A 65 15.59 -11.19 -4.33
C VAL A 65 14.70 -12.44 -4.45
N LEU A 66 13.38 -12.27 -4.43
CA LEU A 66 12.45 -13.39 -4.59
C LEU A 66 12.68 -14.14 -5.90
N LYS A 67 12.80 -13.43 -7.02
CA LYS A 67 13.06 -14.01 -8.33
C LYS A 67 14.43 -14.72 -8.41
N ALA A 68 15.47 -14.09 -7.86
CA ALA A 68 16.82 -14.67 -7.82
C ALA A 68 16.87 -15.97 -7.00
N MET A 69 16.11 -16.04 -5.91
CA MET A 69 15.99 -17.21 -5.05
C MET A 69 14.94 -18.22 -5.54
N ARG A 70 14.21 -17.92 -6.60
CA ARG A 70 13.07 -18.72 -7.11
C ARG A 70 12.00 -18.95 -6.05
N LEU A 71 11.77 -17.95 -5.21
CA LEU A 71 10.70 -17.96 -4.22
C LEU A 71 9.42 -17.35 -4.82
N CYS A 72 8.28 -17.86 -4.40
CA CYS A 72 6.99 -17.27 -4.66
C CYS A 72 6.38 -16.75 -3.38
N THR A 73 5.55 -15.71 -3.49
CA THR A 73 4.74 -15.24 -2.37
C THR A 73 3.32 -15.76 -2.50
N TRP A 74 2.66 -15.92 -1.37
CA TRP A 74 1.27 -16.33 -1.34
C TRP A 74 0.50 -15.56 -0.28
N HIS A 75 -0.80 -15.45 -0.51
CA HIS A 75 -1.73 -14.78 0.37
C HIS A 75 -3.04 -15.57 0.44
N ILE A 76 -3.54 -15.81 1.67
CA ILE A 76 -4.85 -16.41 1.90
C ILE A 76 -5.82 -15.32 2.33
N ASP A 77 -6.89 -15.18 1.58
CA ASP A 77 -8.09 -14.45 1.98
C ASP A 77 -9.01 -15.42 2.74
N VAL A 78 -9.00 -15.31 4.07
CA VAL A 78 -9.72 -16.24 4.96
C VAL A 78 -11.23 -16.17 4.75
N PRO A 79 -11.87 -14.99 4.63
CA PRO A 79 -13.30 -14.90 4.34
C PRO A 79 -13.74 -15.59 3.05
N THR A 80 -12.98 -15.47 1.97
CA THR A 80 -13.31 -16.06 0.67
C THR A 80 -12.75 -17.46 0.47
N GLN A 81 -11.88 -17.92 1.36
CA GLN A 81 -11.15 -19.20 1.25
C GLN A 81 -10.36 -19.34 -0.05
N MET A 82 -9.80 -18.22 -0.52
CA MET A 82 -8.98 -18.17 -1.73
C MET A 82 -7.51 -17.98 -1.38
N LEU A 83 -6.67 -18.75 -2.06
CA LEU A 83 -5.22 -18.56 -2.08
C LEU A 83 -4.82 -17.83 -3.36
N THR A 84 -4.10 -16.75 -3.21
CA THR A 84 -3.41 -16.06 -4.30
C THR A 84 -1.93 -16.39 -4.23
N ILE A 85 -1.35 -16.87 -5.32
CA ILE A 85 0.07 -17.17 -5.47
C ILE A 85 0.65 -16.20 -6.48
N ASP A 86 1.66 -15.45 -6.09
CA ASP A 86 2.44 -14.59 -6.97
C ASP A 86 3.77 -15.29 -7.27
N ALA A 87 3.83 -15.90 -8.44
CA ALA A 87 4.98 -16.67 -8.89
C ALA A 87 5.08 -16.61 -10.41
N ASP A 88 6.23 -16.18 -10.91
CA ASP A 88 6.54 -16.29 -12.33
C ASP A 88 6.88 -17.75 -12.66
N TYR A 89 5.89 -18.56 -12.99
CA TYR A 89 6.10 -19.93 -13.45
C TYR A 89 5.43 -20.17 -14.82
N ARG A 90 5.86 -21.20 -15.51
CA ARG A 90 5.20 -21.63 -16.74
C ARG A 90 4.25 -22.77 -16.44
N ASP A 91 3.02 -22.65 -16.92
CA ASP A 91 2.02 -23.71 -16.83
C ASP A 91 2.37 -24.92 -17.72
N ASP A 92 1.51 -25.93 -17.72
CA ASP A 92 1.69 -27.14 -18.55
C ASP A 92 1.63 -26.87 -20.06
N LYS A 93 1.12 -25.71 -20.48
CA LYS A 93 1.09 -25.27 -21.89
C LYS A 93 2.34 -24.46 -22.27
N GLY A 94 3.14 -24.07 -21.28
CA GLY A 94 4.31 -23.24 -21.44
C GLY A 94 4.01 -21.73 -21.33
N ASP A 95 2.77 -21.37 -21.00
CA ASP A 95 2.37 -19.97 -20.79
C ASP A 95 2.88 -19.46 -19.45
N LEU A 96 3.32 -18.20 -19.40
CA LEU A 96 3.77 -17.56 -18.18
C LEU A 96 2.57 -17.24 -17.29
N VAL A 97 2.55 -17.79 -16.08
CA VAL A 97 1.56 -17.48 -15.06
C VAL A 97 2.27 -16.67 -13.98
N SER A 98 1.92 -15.41 -13.87
CA SER A 98 2.48 -14.50 -12.86
C SER A 98 1.60 -14.35 -11.61
N LEU A 99 0.30 -14.68 -11.74
CA LEU A 99 -0.65 -14.64 -10.63
C LEU A 99 -1.67 -15.75 -10.78
N ALA A 100 -1.78 -16.62 -9.78
CA ALA A 100 -2.79 -17.66 -9.71
C ALA A 100 -3.70 -17.44 -8.49
N GLN A 101 -5.01 -17.53 -8.71
CA GLN A 101 -6.01 -17.57 -7.65
C GLN A 101 -6.71 -18.93 -7.65
N ILE A 102 -6.60 -19.66 -6.55
CA ILE A 102 -7.14 -21.01 -6.42
C ILE A 102 -7.88 -21.17 -5.09
N PRO A 103 -8.93 -21.99 -5.03
CA PRO A 103 -9.56 -22.33 -3.77
C PRO A 103 -8.55 -23.00 -2.83
N LEU A 104 -8.59 -22.67 -1.55
CA LEU A 104 -7.68 -23.22 -0.54
C LEU A 104 -7.77 -24.76 -0.45
N SER A 105 -8.94 -25.32 -0.73
CA SER A 105 -9.14 -26.78 -0.82
C SER A 105 -8.31 -27.43 -1.92
N ALA A 106 -8.12 -26.75 -3.06
CA ALA A 106 -7.31 -27.29 -4.17
C ALA A 106 -5.83 -27.39 -3.82
N VAL A 107 -5.32 -26.50 -2.93
CA VAL A 107 -3.96 -26.58 -2.41
C VAL A 107 -3.74 -27.88 -1.63
N THR A 108 -4.65 -28.16 -0.70
CA THR A 108 -4.55 -29.37 0.12
C THR A 108 -4.71 -30.64 -0.70
N ASP A 109 -5.47 -30.59 -1.79
CA ASP A 109 -5.62 -31.72 -2.72
C ASP A 109 -4.34 -32.00 -3.52
N ALA A 110 -3.54 -30.97 -3.81
CA ALA A 110 -2.25 -31.12 -4.48
C ALA A 110 -1.15 -31.70 -3.57
N VAL A 111 -1.33 -31.63 -2.24
CA VAL A 111 -0.39 -32.22 -1.27
C VAL A 111 -0.44 -33.77 -1.32
N GLU A 112 0.73 -34.40 -1.22
CA GLU A 112 0.85 -35.85 -1.16
C GLU A 112 0.05 -36.41 0.04
N LYS A 113 -0.58 -37.55 -0.18
CA LYS A 113 -1.61 -38.12 0.72
C LYS A 113 -1.17 -38.24 2.18
N SER A 114 0.08 -38.64 2.41
CA SER A 114 0.65 -38.82 3.77
C SER A 114 0.91 -37.49 4.50
N ASP A 115 1.12 -36.39 3.77
CA ASP A 115 1.40 -35.07 4.33
C ASP A 115 0.11 -34.21 4.47
N ARG A 116 -0.94 -34.56 3.72
CA ARG A 116 -2.15 -33.78 3.54
C ARG A 116 -2.83 -33.35 4.84
N GLU A 117 -3.04 -34.29 5.77
CA GLU A 117 -3.75 -34.00 7.02
C GLU A 117 -2.95 -33.03 7.92
N ARG A 118 -1.63 -33.20 7.98
CA ARG A 118 -0.74 -32.30 8.73
C ARG A 118 -0.78 -30.87 8.16
N VAL A 119 -0.65 -30.74 6.83
CA VAL A 119 -0.71 -29.44 6.15
C VAL A 119 -2.07 -28.79 6.32
N ARG A 120 -3.18 -29.56 6.18
CA ARG A 120 -4.55 -29.07 6.38
C ARG A 120 -4.74 -28.53 7.80
N LEU A 121 -4.27 -29.23 8.81
CA LEU A 121 -4.36 -28.77 10.21
C LEU A 121 -3.54 -27.51 10.46
N ALA A 122 -2.34 -27.40 9.87
CA ALA A 122 -1.50 -26.22 10.00
C ALA A 122 -2.14 -24.99 9.33
N VAL A 123 -2.73 -25.15 8.15
CA VAL A 123 -3.50 -24.09 7.46
C VAL A 123 -4.73 -23.68 8.28
N ASP A 124 -5.49 -24.64 8.80
CA ASP A 124 -6.66 -24.36 9.64
C ASP A 124 -6.28 -23.59 10.92
N ASN A 125 -5.16 -23.92 11.54
CA ASN A 125 -4.66 -23.23 12.73
C ASN A 125 -4.32 -21.76 12.47
N ILE A 126 -3.68 -21.43 11.33
CA ILE A 126 -3.38 -20.06 11.02
C ILE A 126 -4.61 -19.28 10.57
N CYS A 127 -5.50 -19.89 9.77
CA CYS A 127 -6.74 -19.26 9.32
C CYS A 127 -7.75 -19.00 10.45
N THR A 128 -7.68 -19.77 11.54
CA THR A 128 -8.54 -19.58 12.73
C THR A 128 -7.87 -18.78 13.83
N GLY A 129 -6.64 -18.31 13.61
CA GLY A 129 -5.88 -17.53 14.60
C GLY A 129 -5.37 -18.36 15.78
N ARG A 130 -5.47 -19.70 15.74
CA ARG A 130 -4.88 -20.60 16.75
C ARG A 130 -3.35 -20.62 16.72
N SER A 131 -2.77 -20.28 15.57
CA SER A 131 -1.34 -20.00 15.42
C SER A 131 -1.15 -18.64 14.73
N ASN A 132 -0.09 -17.94 15.08
CA ASN A 132 0.31 -16.69 14.41
C ASN A 132 1.29 -16.93 13.27
N THR A 133 1.87 -18.12 13.18
CA THR A 133 2.87 -18.49 12.18
C THR A 133 2.54 -19.82 11.55
N TYR A 134 2.92 -19.96 10.30
CA TYR A 134 2.84 -21.18 9.51
C TYR A 134 4.24 -21.52 9.01
N HIS A 135 4.68 -22.77 9.19
CA HIS A 135 5.90 -23.31 8.61
C HIS A 135 5.70 -24.80 8.40
N GLU A 136 5.71 -25.21 7.15
CA GLU A 136 5.54 -26.62 6.78
C GLU A 136 6.47 -26.99 5.63
N VAL A 137 6.98 -28.21 5.71
CA VAL A 137 7.74 -28.87 4.63
C VAL A 137 6.94 -30.09 4.20
N TYR A 138 6.52 -30.15 2.95
CA TYR A 138 5.63 -31.20 2.45
C TYR A 138 5.90 -31.53 0.98
N ARG A 139 5.34 -32.62 0.52
CA ARG A 139 5.43 -33.05 -0.86
C ARG A 139 4.19 -32.61 -1.64
N VAL A 140 4.43 -32.06 -2.80
CA VAL A 140 3.38 -31.65 -3.75
C VAL A 140 3.43 -32.59 -4.95
N MET A 141 2.24 -33.04 -5.37
CA MET A 141 2.08 -33.88 -6.56
C MET A 141 2.08 -32.98 -7.80
N SER A 142 3.05 -33.18 -8.70
CA SER A 142 3.00 -32.55 -10.00
C SER A 142 1.88 -33.12 -10.86
N GLY A 143 1.17 -32.27 -11.60
CA GLY A 143 0.18 -32.71 -12.59
C GLY A 143 0.73 -33.60 -13.70
N LYS A 144 2.06 -33.65 -13.86
CA LYS A 144 2.75 -34.57 -14.78
C LYS A 144 3.04 -35.88 -14.05
N ALA A 145 2.31 -36.94 -14.43
CA ALA A 145 2.45 -38.35 -14.11
C ALA A 145 3.41 -38.69 -12.96
N GLY A 146 2.92 -38.60 -11.73
CA GLY A 146 3.54 -39.25 -10.57
C GLY A 146 4.84 -38.64 -10.03
N MET A 147 5.22 -37.45 -10.49
CA MET A 147 6.35 -36.72 -9.90
C MET A 147 5.91 -35.95 -8.69
N THR A 148 6.65 -36.07 -7.60
CA THR A 148 6.50 -35.24 -6.40
C THR A 148 7.74 -34.37 -6.23
N TYR A 149 7.56 -33.17 -5.71
CA TYR A 149 8.65 -32.30 -5.28
C TYR A 149 8.42 -31.82 -3.85
N TRP A 150 9.49 -31.47 -3.17
CA TRP A 150 9.40 -30.90 -1.84
C TRP A 150 9.14 -29.40 -1.92
N GLU A 151 8.23 -28.94 -1.10
CA GLU A 151 7.95 -27.52 -0.91
C GLU A 151 8.12 -27.18 0.57
N GLU A 152 8.79 -26.06 0.83
CA GLU A 152 8.90 -25.46 2.15
C GLU A 152 8.18 -24.12 2.13
N SER A 153 7.23 -23.93 3.03
CA SER A 153 6.32 -22.79 3.00
C SER A 153 6.23 -22.13 4.36
N TYR A 154 6.37 -20.79 4.38
CA TYR A 154 6.30 -19.97 5.56
C TYR A 154 5.18 -18.96 5.43
N GLY A 155 4.49 -18.65 6.55
CA GLY A 155 3.45 -17.65 6.58
C GLY A 155 3.27 -17.03 7.95
N THR A 156 2.61 -15.88 7.96
CA THR A 156 2.17 -15.18 9.17
C THR A 156 0.84 -14.48 8.90
N ILE A 157 0.12 -14.15 9.96
CA ILE A 157 -1.10 -13.36 9.85
C ILE A 157 -0.72 -11.92 9.50
N ALA A 158 -1.15 -11.44 8.33
CA ALA A 158 -0.85 -10.11 7.83
C ALA A 158 -1.75 -9.02 8.44
N SER A 159 -3.02 -9.36 8.67
CA SER A 159 -4.01 -8.45 9.26
C SER A 159 -5.04 -9.22 10.05
N ARG A 160 -5.76 -8.52 10.91
CA ARG A 160 -6.91 -9.05 11.66
C ARG A 160 -8.08 -8.08 11.49
N ASP A 161 -9.30 -8.62 11.53
CA ASP A 161 -10.52 -7.81 11.57
C ASP A 161 -10.71 -7.11 12.93
N GLU A 162 -11.80 -6.33 13.07
CA GLU A 162 -12.11 -5.61 14.31
C GLU A 162 -12.41 -6.57 15.49
N GLU A 163 -12.79 -7.81 15.22
CA GLU A 163 -13.03 -8.87 16.21
C GLU A 163 -11.76 -9.67 16.53
N GLY A 164 -10.65 -9.41 15.87
CA GLY A 164 -9.36 -10.05 16.08
C GLY A 164 -9.14 -11.34 15.30
N ASN A 165 -10.03 -11.68 14.34
CA ASN A 165 -9.87 -12.84 13.46
C ASN A 165 -8.87 -12.53 12.33
N PRO A 166 -8.13 -13.54 11.84
CA PRO A 166 -7.25 -13.39 10.67
C PRO A 166 -7.98 -13.04 9.40
#